data_70e784131105fe607083a2c64b18e98a
#
_entry.id   70e784131105fe607083a2c64b18e98a
#
_cell.length_a   1.000
_cell.length_b   1.000
_cell.length_c   1.000
_cell.angle_alpha   90.00
_cell.angle_beta   90.00
_cell.angle_gamma   90.00
#
_symmetry.space_group_name_H-M   'P 1'
#
loop_
_entity.id
_entity.type
_entity.pdbx_description
1 polymer ?
#
loop_
_entity_poly.entity_id
_entity_poly.type
_entity_poly.pdbx_seq_one_letter_code
_entity_poly.pdbx_strand_id
1 'polypeptide(L)'
;MVSLLLARIISISSVFLCLARVNSTPLNATVFDGLDQQARDILARATPAAPHWVIYSDQFVSGTTGPPAVSAVTGFNVFALSFLLTEGAFDKAFEWTTLTAAQRASVKAQYNAAGIKLVVSVFGSTDVPTSSGVNPVTMATTMANWVIEFNLDGIDVDYEDFNAFDAGDGKAEAWLISFTTQLRTLLPQGTYILTHAPVAPWFSPTIWGGGGYLKVHAAVGNLIDWYNVQVISSELRKRPYHFSAEGATEYTTCANLLTTSSNTWPQTALFQIASSGVPLSKLVIGKPATTGAASNGFMSTSTLASCLAQAKSQGWNAGAMVWEYPGATAAWIQAVRASSFPV
;
A
#
# COMPACT_ATOMS: atom_id res chain seq x y z
N MET A 1 15.33 35.33 -20.75
CA MET A 1 15.44 34.05 -20.03
C MET A 1 14.22 33.75 -19.15
N VAL A 2 13.70 34.70 -18.39
CA VAL A 2 12.52 34.49 -17.50
C VAL A 2 11.23 34.19 -18.25
N SER A 3 11.02 34.76 -19.44
CA SER A 3 9.79 34.59 -20.24
C SER A 3 9.64 33.19 -20.85
N LEU A 4 10.75 32.49 -21.20
CA LEU A 4 10.69 31.12 -21.74
C LEU A 4 10.42 30.07 -20.65
N LEU A 5 10.87 30.33 -19.41
CA LEU A 5 10.61 29.42 -18.29
C LEU A 5 9.13 29.46 -17.87
N LEU A 6 8.51 30.68 -17.86
CA LEU A 6 7.08 30.81 -17.58
C LEU A 6 6.18 30.12 -18.62
N ALA A 7 6.54 30.19 -19.91
CA ALA A 7 5.77 29.54 -20.97
C ALA A 7 5.81 27.99 -20.84
N ARG A 8 6.93 27.42 -20.40
CA ARG A 8 7.04 25.97 -20.16
C ARG A 8 6.25 25.50 -18.94
N ILE A 9 6.23 26.28 -17.86
CA ILE A 9 5.46 25.96 -16.64
C ILE A 9 3.94 26.02 -16.93
N ILE A 10 3.50 27.00 -17.72
CA ILE A 10 2.09 27.15 -18.12
C ILE A 10 1.64 25.97 -19.01
N SER A 11 2.52 25.46 -19.89
CA SER A 11 2.22 24.30 -20.73
C SER A 11 2.03 23.02 -19.88
N ILE A 12 2.86 22.79 -18.86
CA ILE A 12 2.75 21.63 -17.96
C ILE A 12 1.47 21.72 -17.11
N SER A 13 1.13 22.89 -16.59
CA SER A 13 -0.11 23.10 -15.83
C SER A 13 -1.37 22.88 -16.69
N SER A 14 -1.34 23.25 -17.96
CA SER A 14 -2.47 23.04 -18.88
C SER A 14 -2.69 21.56 -19.23
N VAL A 15 -1.62 20.78 -19.33
CA VAL A 15 -1.70 19.31 -19.52
C VAL A 15 -2.29 18.62 -18.28
N PHE A 16 -1.93 19.04 -17.07
CA PHE A 16 -2.51 18.52 -15.84
C PHE A 16 -4.01 18.83 -15.70
N LEU A 17 -4.45 20.01 -16.12
CA LEU A 17 -5.87 20.40 -16.06
C LEU A 17 -6.73 19.62 -17.07
N CYS A 18 -6.16 19.20 -18.21
CA CYS A 18 -6.85 18.38 -19.20
C CYS A 18 -6.99 16.91 -18.76
N LEU A 19 -5.97 16.36 -18.05
CA LEU A 19 -5.98 14.98 -17.58
C LEU A 19 -6.96 14.74 -16.41
N ALA A 20 -7.23 15.75 -15.60
CA ALA A 20 -8.19 15.65 -14.48
C ALA A 20 -9.66 15.47 -14.93
N ARG A 21 -9.96 15.55 -16.22
CA ARG A 21 -11.31 15.40 -16.80
C ARG A 21 -11.49 14.15 -17.68
N VAL A 22 -10.49 13.31 -17.80
CA VAL A 22 -10.60 12.08 -18.61
C VAL A 22 -11.04 10.93 -17.71
N ASN A 23 -12.26 10.45 -17.89
CA ASN A 23 -12.73 9.20 -17.34
C ASN A 23 -11.68 8.10 -17.59
N SER A 24 -11.51 7.21 -16.61
CA SER A 24 -10.53 6.13 -16.46
C SER A 24 -10.46 5.10 -17.60
N THR A 25 -10.37 5.53 -18.85
CA THR A 25 -9.92 4.69 -19.95
C THR A 25 -8.39 4.65 -19.91
N PRO A 26 -7.75 3.48 -20.08
CA PRO A 26 -6.30 3.41 -20.20
C PRO A 26 -5.87 4.34 -21.33
N LEU A 27 -4.97 5.27 -21.01
CA LEU A 27 -4.42 6.19 -22.01
C LEU A 27 -3.74 5.35 -23.10
N ASN A 28 -4.24 5.46 -24.33
CA ASN A 28 -3.68 4.73 -25.46
C ASN A 28 -2.23 5.19 -25.69
N ALA A 29 -1.33 4.29 -26.03
CA ALA A 29 0.10 4.56 -26.25
C ALA A 29 0.36 5.80 -27.14
N THR A 30 -0.52 6.07 -28.09
CA THR A 30 -0.45 7.22 -29.00
C THR A 30 -0.56 8.60 -28.33
N VAL A 31 -1.12 8.69 -27.12
CA VAL A 31 -1.22 9.97 -26.38
C VAL A 31 0.14 10.42 -25.84
N PHE A 32 1.08 9.49 -25.71
CA PHE A 32 2.43 9.77 -25.18
C PHE A 32 3.44 10.19 -26.24
N ASP A 33 3.16 9.98 -27.52
CA ASP A 33 4.12 10.19 -28.60
C ASP A 33 4.54 11.66 -28.80
N GLY A 34 3.74 12.61 -28.32
CA GLY A 34 4.04 14.04 -28.37
C GLY A 34 4.71 14.62 -27.11
N LEU A 35 4.90 13.82 -26.06
CA LEU A 35 5.46 14.26 -24.80
C LEU A 35 6.99 14.11 -24.78
N ASP A 36 7.67 15.02 -24.08
CA ASP A 36 9.10 14.83 -23.81
C ASP A 36 9.32 13.64 -22.84
N GLN A 37 10.58 13.15 -22.78
CA GLN A 37 10.89 11.96 -21.98
C GLN A 37 10.55 12.15 -20.50
N GLN A 38 10.79 13.35 -19.95
CA GLN A 38 10.50 13.64 -18.53
C GLN A 38 8.99 13.59 -18.25
N ALA A 39 8.16 14.11 -19.15
CA ALA A 39 6.70 14.04 -19.02
C ALA A 39 6.19 12.60 -19.13
N ARG A 40 6.78 11.80 -20.02
CA ARG A 40 6.49 10.35 -20.13
C ARG A 40 6.85 9.60 -18.86
N ASP A 41 8.01 9.87 -18.26
CA ASP A 41 8.47 9.22 -17.04
C ASP A 41 7.57 9.59 -15.83
N ILE A 42 7.12 10.84 -15.74
CA ILE A 42 6.16 11.28 -14.72
C ILE A 42 4.82 10.56 -14.88
N LEU A 43 4.27 10.50 -16.09
CA LEU A 43 3.01 9.82 -16.35
C LEU A 43 3.11 8.30 -16.14
N ALA A 44 4.25 7.71 -16.49
CA ALA A 44 4.51 6.28 -16.25
C ALA A 44 4.55 5.93 -14.75
N ARG A 45 4.91 6.88 -13.89
CA ARG A 45 4.93 6.71 -12.43
C ARG A 45 3.65 7.17 -11.73
N ALA A 46 2.77 7.88 -12.42
CA ALA A 46 1.56 8.42 -11.81
C ALA A 46 0.78 7.36 -11.03
N THR A 47 0.30 7.76 -9.87
CA THR A 47 -0.54 6.92 -9.00
C THR A 47 -1.72 6.37 -9.80
N PRO A 48 -1.95 5.04 -9.82
CA PRO A 48 -3.09 4.48 -10.52
C PRO A 48 -4.40 5.02 -9.92
N ALA A 49 -5.43 5.16 -10.74
CA ALA A 49 -6.75 5.49 -10.23
C ALA A 49 -7.32 4.33 -9.40
N ALA A 50 -8.13 4.65 -8.39
CA ALA A 50 -8.88 3.63 -7.66
C ALA A 50 -9.86 2.89 -8.59
N PRO A 51 -10.15 1.61 -8.34
CA PRO A 51 -9.72 0.83 -7.19
C PRO A 51 -8.26 0.34 -7.29
N HIS A 52 -7.57 0.29 -6.14
CA HIS A 52 -6.21 -0.22 -6.03
C HIS A 52 -6.24 -1.74 -5.73
N TRP A 53 -5.56 -2.51 -6.57
CA TRP A 53 -5.44 -3.96 -6.45
C TRP A 53 -3.98 -4.28 -6.18
N VAL A 54 -3.66 -4.46 -4.90
CA VAL A 54 -2.28 -4.54 -4.40
C VAL A 54 -1.93 -5.97 -4.04
N ILE A 55 -0.76 -6.43 -4.48
CA ILE A 55 -0.21 -7.74 -4.10
C ILE A 55 1.19 -7.56 -3.54
N TYR A 56 1.47 -8.19 -2.40
CA TYR A 56 2.78 -8.25 -1.79
C TYR A 56 3.50 -9.53 -2.16
N SER A 57 4.82 -9.53 -2.07
CA SER A 57 5.62 -10.74 -2.20
C SER A 57 6.93 -10.60 -1.42
N ASP A 58 7.19 -11.55 -0.52
CA ASP A 58 8.49 -11.76 0.12
C ASP A 58 9.04 -13.16 -0.14
N GLN A 59 8.16 -14.14 -0.44
CA GLN A 59 8.54 -15.56 -0.55
C GLN A 59 9.50 -15.83 -1.69
N PHE A 60 10.50 -16.67 -1.41
CA PHE A 60 11.34 -17.25 -2.46
C PHE A 60 10.51 -18.15 -3.39
N VAL A 61 10.62 -17.91 -4.70
CA VAL A 61 9.98 -18.72 -5.73
C VAL A 61 11.07 -19.25 -6.67
N SER A 62 11.27 -20.56 -6.66
CA SER A 62 12.31 -21.21 -7.47
C SER A 62 12.17 -20.87 -8.96
N GLY A 63 13.29 -20.51 -9.59
CA GLY A 63 13.33 -20.14 -11.00
C GLY A 63 12.82 -18.72 -11.32
N THR A 64 12.52 -17.93 -10.30
CA THR A 64 12.08 -16.53 -10.45
C THR A 64 12.96 -15.62 -9.62
N THR A 65 13.52 -14.58 -10.23
CA THR A 65 14.28 -13.53 -9.53
C THR A 65 13.54 -12.21 -9.67
N GLY A 66 13.20 -11.55 -8.56
CA GLY A 66 12.37 -10.36 -8.53
C GLY A 66 10.88 -10.67 -8.72
N PRO A 67 10.09 -9.74 -9.29
CA PRO A 67 8.67 -9.96 -9.49
C PRO A 67 8.42 -11.04 -10.55
N PRO A 68 7.29 -11.79 -10.46
CA PRO A 68 6.96 -12.86 -11.41
C PRO A 68 6.61 -12.31 -12.79
N ALA A 69 6.40 -13.20 -13.76
CA ALA A 69 5.84 -12.81 -15.05
C ALA A 69 4.47 -12.13 -14.87
N VAL A 70 4.21 -11.08 -15.68
CA VAL A 70 2.97 -10.28 -15.60
C VAL A 70 1.70 -11.14 -15.62
N SER A 71 1.71 -12.23 -16.41
CA SER A 71 0.57 -13.17 -16.52
C SER A 71 0.16 -13.79 -15.18
N ALA A 72 1.11 -13.95 -14.24
CA ALA A 72 0.83 -14.50 -12.91
C ALA A 72 0.06 -13.52 -12.01
N VAL A 73 0.15 -12.23 -12.29
CA VAL A 73 -0.42 -11.14 -11.47
C VAL A 73 -1.36 -10.21 -12.27
N THR A 74 -1.82 -10.64 -13.44
CA THR A 74 -2.82 -9.91 -14.22
C THR A 74 -4.09 -9.69 -13.39
N GLY A 75 -4.58 -8.45 -13.39
CA GLY A 75 -5.74 -8.03 -12.59
C GLY A 75 -5.35 -7.26 -11.32
N PHE A 76 -4.10 -7.31 -10.88
CA PHE A 76 -3.52 -6.35 -9.94
C PHE A 76 -3.03 -5.10 -10.68
N ASN A 77 -2.89 -3.98 -9.97
CA ASN A 77 -2.33 -2.75 -10.52
C ASN A 77 -1.19 -2.16 -9.67
N VAL A 78 -0.86 -2.81 -8.54
CA VAL A 78 0.32 -2.51 -7.72
C VAL A 78 0.94 -3.82 -7.23
N PHE A 79 2.25 -3.96 -7.39
CA PHE A 79 3.06 -5.07 -6.87
C PHE A 79 4.10 -4.51 -5.89
N ALA A 80 4.08 -4.98 -4.65
CA ALA A 80 4.97 -4.56 -3.58
C ALA A 80 6.09 -5.60 -3.36
N LEU A 81 7.33 -5.17 -3.63
CA LEU A 81 8.54 -5.95 -3.35
C LEU A 81 8.82 -5.88 -1.85
N SER A 82 8.71 -6.97 -1.12
CA SER A 82 8.91 -7.04 0.32
C SER A 82 10.21 -7.76 0.63
N PHE A 83 11.12 -7.26 1.49
CA PHE A 83 11.06 -5.97 2.18
C PHE A 83 12.38 -5.20 2.06
N LEU A 84 12.31 -3.87 2.16
CA LEU A 84 13.47 -3.03 2.41
C LEU A 84 13.49 -2.71 3.92
N LEU A 85 14.37 -3.37 4.66
CA LEU A 85 14.53 -3.21 6.10
C LEU A 85 15.49 -2.08 6.44
N THR A 86 15.59 -1.71 7.72
CA THR A 86 16.57 -0.72 8.22
C THR A 86 18.02 -1.11 7.91
N GLU A 87 18.30 -2.41 7.81
CA GLU A 87 19.64 -2.96 7.50
C GLU A 87 19.91 -3.08 6.00
N GLY A 88 18.90 -2.93 5.13
CA GLY A 88 19.03 -3.07 3.68
C GLY A 88 17.90 -3.89 3.06
N ALA A 89 18.06 -4.24 1.77
CA ALA A 89 17.07 -5.02 1.04
C ALA A 89 17.15 -6.51 1.36
N PHE A 90 15.98 -7.13 1.59
CA PHE A 90 15.80 -8.57 1.81
C PHE A 90 14.76 -9.13 0.84
N ASP A 91 14.70 -10.43 0.70
CA ASP A 91 13.72 -11.18 -0.08
C ASP A 91 13.51 -10.59 -1.49
N LYS A 92 12.31 -10.20 -1.88
CA LYS A 92 12.04 -9.66 -3.22
C LYS A 92 12.68 -8.29 -3.46
N ALA A 93 12.83 -7.45 -2.43
CA ALA A 93 13.59 -6.22 -2.57
C ALA A 93 15.07 -6.51 -2.83
N PHE A 94 15.66 -7.52 -2.17
CA PHE A 94 17.03 -7.95 -2.44
C PHE A 94 17.15 -8.57 -3.86
N GLU A 95 16.26 -9.46 -4.24
CA GLU A 95 16.26 -10.05 -5.59
C GLU A 95 16.22 -8.96 -6.66
N TRP A 96 15.45 -7.86 -6.45
CA TRP A 96 15.42 -6.73 -7.37
C TRP A 96 16.78 -6.05 -7.53
N THR A 97 17.58 -5.99 -6.46
CA THR A 97 18.94 -5.41 -6.52
C THR A 97 19.92 -6.28 -7.28
N THR A 98 19.71 -7.60 -7.33
CA THR A 98 20.59 -8.55 -8.05
C THR A 98 20.43 -8.48 -9.57
N LEU A 99 19.32 -7.94 -10.06
CA LEU A 99 19.08 -7.72 -11.48
C LEU A 99 19.97 -6.56 -11.99
N THR A 100 20.48 -6.70 -13.20
CA THR A 100 21.16 -5.58 -13.89
C THR A 100 20.16 -4.44 -14.17
N ALA A 101 20.66 -3.22 -14.37
CA ALA A 101 19.81 -2.07 -14.71
C ALA A 101 18.96 -2.33 -15.97
N ALA A 102 19.52 -3.03 -16.97
CA ALA A 102 18.81 -3.39 -18.18
C ALA A 102 17.66 -4.39 -17.92
N GLN A 103 17.91 -5.39 -17.05
CA GLN A 103 16.88 -6.35 -16.64
C GLN A 103 15.76 -5.66 -15.86
N ARG A 104 16.09 -4.80 -14.88
CA ARG A 104 15.10 -4.01 -14.15
C ARG A 104 14.26 -3.14 -15.09
N ALA A 105 14.90 -2.46 -16.03
CA ALA A 105 14.20 -1.64 -17.01
C ALA A 105 13.24 -2.47 -17.88
N SER A 106 13.66 -3.67 -18.32
CA SER A 106 12.83 -4.59 -19.09
C SER A 106 11.62 -5.08 -18.30
N VAL A 107 11.81 -5.53 -17.05
CA VAL A 107 10.72 -5.96 -16.17
C VAL A 107 9.76 -4.80 -15.93
N LYS A 108 10.28 -3.63 -15.58
CA LYS A 108 9.44 -2.45 -15.33
C LYS A 108 8.63 -2.04 -16.57
N ALA A 109 9.19 -2.12 -17.76
CA ALA A 109 8.46 -1.84 -19.00
C ALA A 109 7.29 -2.81 -19.20
N GLN A 110 7.48 -4.11 -18.92
CA GLN A 110 6.42 -5.12 -19.01
C GLN A 110 5.30 -4.85 -17.99
N TYR A 111 5.64 -4.53 -16.73
CA TYR A 111 4.69 -4.20 -15.69
C TYR A 111 3.91 -2.92 -16.00
N ASN A 112 4.60 -1.87 -16.46
CA ASN A 112 3.97 -0.61 -16.87
C ASN A 112 3.02 -0.82 -18.06
N ALA A 113 3.40 -1.63 -19.05
CA ALA A 113 2.54 -1.96 -20.19
C ALA A 113 1.25 -2.69 -19.77
N ALA A 114 1.30 -3.43 -18.66
CA ALA A 114 0.14 -4.08 -18.04
C ALA A 114 -0.61 -3.18 -17.05
N GLY A 115 -0.18 -1.93 -16.84
CA GLY A 115 -0.77 -1.01 -15.88
C GLY A 115 -0.44 -1.34 -14.41
N ILE A 116 0.60 -2.14 -14.16
CA ILE A 116 1.00 -2.55 -12.81
C ILE A 116 2.19 -1.69 -12.36
N LYS A 117 2.07 -1.03 -11.22
CA LYS A 117 3.14 -0.26 -10.58
C LYS A 117 3.98 -1.15 -9.68
N LEU A 118 5.30 -0.94 -9.71
CA LEU A 118 6.25 -1.62 -8.83
C LEU A 118 6.65 -0.68 -7.69
N VAL A 119 6.30 -1.04 -6.47
CA VAL A 119 6.72 -0.33 -5.25
C VAL A 119 7.58 -1.24 -4.39
N VAL A 120 8.34 -0.68 -3.46
CA VAL A 120 8.95 -1.46 -2.38
C VAL A 120 8.13 -1.28 -1.12
N SER A 121 7.89 -2.37 -0.37
CA SER A 121 7.39 -2.30 1.00
C SER A 121 8.55 -2.28 1.98
N VAL A 122 8.45 -1.44 3.00
CA VAL A 122 9.53 -1.24 3.98
C VAL A 122 9.12 -1.72 5.36
N PHE A 123 10.10 -2.25 6.12
CA PHE A 123 10.01 -2.79 7.49
C PHE A 123 9.40 -4.19 7.56
N GLY A 124 8.06 -4.32 7.64
CA GLY A 124 7.39 -5.59 7.91
C GLY A 124 7.52 -6.04 9.38
N SER A 125 7.11 -7.27 9.69
CA SER A 125 6.96 -7.77 11.06
C SER A 125 8.28 -8.02 11.81
N THR A 126 9.41 -8.04 11.12
CA THR A 126 10.74 -8.32 11.68
C THR A 126 11.54 -7.06 11.99
N ASP A 127 11.13 -5.89 11.52
CA ASP A 127 11.83 -4.63 11.68
C ASP A 127 11.03 -3.65 12.57
N VAL A 128 11.65 -3.19 13.65
CA VAL A 128 11.01 -2.39 14.69
C VAL A 128 11.71 -1.04 14.88
N PRO A 129 11.58 -0.12 13.90
CA PRO A 129 12.45 1.05 13.79
C PRO A 129 12.33 2.03 14.96
N THR A 130 11.15 2.22 15.53
CA THR A 130 10.98 3.11 16.69
C THR A 130 11.55 2.47 17.95
N SER A 131 11.25 1.20 18.20
CA SER A 131 11.77 0.46 19.35
C SER A 131 13.29 0.32 19.32
N SER A 132 13.88 0.25 18.12
CA SER A 132 15.33 0.20 17.90
C SER A 132 15.98 1.60 17.91
N GLY A 133 15.23 2.67 18.09
CA GLY A 133 15.76 4.03 18.15
C GLY A 133 16.27 4.58 16.81
N VAL A 134 15.80 4.05 15.70
CA VAL A 134 16.16 4.51 14.34
C VAL A 134 15.63 5.93 14.11
N ASN A 135 16.47 6.81 13.58
CA ASN A 135 16.06 8.16 13.27
C ASN A 135 15.15 8.19 12.02
N PRO A 136 13.90 8.67 12.12
CA PRO A 136 12.92 8.60 11.03
C PRO A 136 13.32 9.42 9.81
N VAL A 137 13.95 10.60 10.00
CA VAL A 137 14.34 11.49 8.91
C VAL A 137 15.50 10.91 8.10
N THR A 138 16.51 10.38 8.79
CA THR A 138 17.64 9.72 8.15
C THR A 138 17.18 8.47 7.41
N MET A 139 16.33 7.63 8.04
CA MET A 139 15.84 6.42 7.43
C MET A 139 14.96 6.70 6.20
N ALA A 140 14.05 7.66 6.29
CA ALA A 140 13.25 8.09 5.15
C ALA A 140 14.10 8.56 3.97
N THR A 141 15.18 9.30 4.25
CA THR A 141 16.12 9.74 3.22
C THR A 141 16.82 8.56 2.55
N THR A 142 17.29 7.59 3.34
CA THR A 142 17.93 6.37 2.82
C THR A 142 16.99 5.58 1.93
N MET A 143 15.77 5.31 2.40
CA MET A 143 14.78 4.52 1.66
C MET A 143 14.25 5.25 0.42
N ALA A 144 14.05 6.56 0.48
CA ALA A 144 13.66 7.34 -0.70
C ALA A 144 14.75 7.32 -1.79
N ASN A 145 16.02 7.46 -1.41
CA ASN A 145 17.15 7.37 -2.34
C ASN A 145 17.22 5.97 -2.97
N TRP A 146 16.96 4.92 -2.20
CA TRP A 146 16.89 3.56 -2.71
C TRP A 146 15.76 3.39 -3.76
N VAL A 147 14.56 3.92 -3.50
CA VAL A 147 13.45 3.92 -4.47
C VAL A 147 13.85 4.59 -5.79
N ILE A 148 14.55 5.73 -5.69
CA ILE A 148 15.02 6.48 -6.87
C ILE A 148 16.10 5.71 -7.62
N GLU A 149 17.12 5.20 -6.91
CA GLU A 149 18.24 4.44 -7.48
C GLU A 149 17.76 3.19 -8.22
N PHE A 150 16.85 2.44 -7.62
CA PHE A 150 16.30 1.21 -8.20
C PHE A 150 15.10 1.44 -9.13
N ASN A 151 14.78 2.71 -9.42
CA ASN A 151 13.76 3.14 -10.39
C ASN A 151 12.37 2.54 -10.13
N LEU A 152 11.93 2.52 -8.87
CA LEU A 152 10.59 2.08 -8.50
C LEU A 152 9.55 3.21 -8.59
N ASP A 153 8.28 2.84 -8.61
CA ASP A 153 7.15 3.78 -8.74
C ASP A 153 6.74 4.38 -7.41
N GLY A 154 7.28 3.88 -6.29
CA GLY A 154 6.96 4.38 -4.97
C GLY A 154 7.39 3.48 -3.83
N ILE A 155 6.85 3.78 -2.67
CA ILE A 155 7.14 3.13 -1.40
C ILE A 155 5.84 2.85 -0.63
N ASP A 156 5.78 1.70 -0.01
CA ASP A 156 4.74 1.31 0.93
C ASP A 156 5.35 1.16 2.33
N VAL A 157 4.71 1.71 3.35
CA VAL A 157 5.20 1.72 4.72
C VAL A 157 4.44 0.67 5.52
N ASP A 158 5.00 -0.52 5.58
CA ASP A 158 4.51 -1.63 6.39
C ASP A 158 5.16 -1.61 7.78
N TYR A 159 4.76 -0.62 8.56
CA TYR A 159 5.29 -0.42 9.91
C TYR A 159 4.54 -1.33 10.88
N GLU A 160 5.27 -2.28 11.49
CA GLU A 160 4.71 -3.25 12.45
C GLU A 160 5.42 -3.24 13.83
N ASP A 161 5.95 -2.09 14.25
CA ASP A 161 6.53 -1.93 15.58
C ASP A 161 5.44 -1.88 16.67
N PHE A 162 4.87 -3.05 16.96
CA PHE A 162 3.78 -3.19 17.93
C PHE A 162 4.19 -2.73 19.33
N ASN A 163 5.46 -2.95 19.72
CA ASN A 163 5.93 -2.53 21.04
C ASN A 163 5.86 -1.00 21.18
N ALA A 164 6.23 -0.27 20.14
CA ALA A 164 6.19 1.20 20.15
C ALA A 164 4.74 1.73 20.18
N PHE A 165 3.82 1.12 19.41
CA PHE A 165 2.40 1.48 19.49
C PHE A 165 1.78 1.14 20.83
N ASP A 166 2.10 -0.04 21.35
CA ASP A 166 1.58 -0.58 22.60
C ASP A 166 2.04 0.21 23.84
N ALA A 167 3.18 0.88 23.75
CA ALA A 167 3.64 1.79 24.81
C ALA A 167 2.66 2.95 25.05
N GLY A 168 1.89 3.35 24.02
CA GLY A 168 0.86 4.41 24.13
C GLY A 168 1.42 5.79 24.46
N ASP A 169 2.73 6.00 24.32
CA ASP A 169 3.42 7.25 24.65
C ASP A 169 3.52 8.23 23.46
N GLY A 170 3.00 7.85 22.30
CA GLY A 170 2.96 8.67 21.08
C GLY A 170 4.23 8.69 20.28
N LYS A 171 5.26 7.91 20.62
CA LYS A 171 6.52 7.88 19.88
C LYS A 171 6.39 7.20 18.52
N ALA A 172 5.59 6.13 18.43
CA ALA A 172 5.32 5.46 17.17
C ALA A 172 4.66 6.40 16.15
N GLU A 173 3.63 7.13 16.61
CA GLU A 173 2.92 8.10 15.76
C GLU A 173 3.84 9.25 15.36
N ALA A 174 4.62 9.79 16.28
CA ALA A 174 5.57 10.86 16.00
C ALA A 174 6.67 10.42 15.00
N TRP A 175 7.14 9.17 15.13
CA TRP A 175 8.10 8.57 14.22
C TRP A 175 7.51 8.46 12.80
N LEU A 176 6.32 7.88 12.67
CA LEU A 176 5.63 7.73 11.39
C LEU A 176 5.33 9.08 10.72
N ILE A 177 4.91 10.08 11.48
CA ILE A 177 4.65 11.44 10.98
C ILE A 177 5.94 12.04 10.41
N SER A 178 7.06 11.94 11.14
CA SER A 178 8.35 12.46 10.71
C SER A 178 8.89 11.73 9.49
N PHE A 179 8.79 10.40 9.47
CA PHE A 179 9.21 9.53 8.38
C PHE A 179 8.44 9.85 7.09
N THR A 180 7.10 9.89 7.17
CA THR A 180 6.22 10.19 6.04
C THR A 180 6.45 11.59 5.47
N THR A 181 6.60 12.58 6.35
CA THR A 181 6.90 13.95 5.95
C THR A 181 8.20 14.01 5.16
N GLN A 182 9.27 13.39 5.67
CA GLN A 182 10.57 13.37 5.00
C GLN A 182 10.51 12.59 3.68
N LEU A 183 9.83 11.44 3.60
CA LEU A 183 9.66 10.72 2.34
C LEU A 183 9.09 11.62 1.24
N ARG A 184 8.08 12.43 1.54
CA ARG A 184 7.44 13.30 0.55
C ARG A 184 8.29 14.48 0.09
N THR A 185 9.34 14.83 0.82
CA THR A 185 10.31 15.83 0.33
C THR A 185 11.17 15.30 -0.82
N LEU A 186 11.37 13.99 -0.88
CA LEU A 186 12.21 13.31 -1.87
C LEU A 186 11.41 12.55 -2.92
N LEU A 187 10.23 12.08 -2.56
CA LEU A 187 9.28 11.36 -3.41
C LEU A 187 7.99 12.18 -3.59
N PRO A 188 7.99 13.19 -4.48
CA PRO A 188 6.86 14.11 -4.63
C PRO A 188 5.55 13.39 -4.96
N GLN A 189 4.46 13.87 -4.35
CA GLN A 189 3.11 13.38 -4.59
C GLN A 189 2.71 13.56 -6.06
N GLY A 190 2.00 12.58 -6.62
CA GLY A 190 1.63 12.55 -8.04
C GLY A 190 2.74 12.00 -8.95
N THR A 191 4.01 11.98 -8.49
CA THR A 191 5.12 11.34 -9.20
C THR A 191 5.45 9.97 -8.61
N TYR A 192 5.42 9.85 -7.28
CA TYR A 192 5.68 8.60 -6.58
C TYR A 192 4.50 8.22 -5.69
N ILE A 193 4.18 6.94 -5.70
CA ILE A 193 3.20 6.33 -4.81
C ILE A 193 3.80 6.29 -3.39
N LEU A 194 3.02 6.69 -2.38
CA LEU A 194 3.34 6.51 -0.98
C LEU A 194 2.12 5.96 -0.26
N THR A 195 2.21 4.74 0.20
CA THR A 195 1.16 4.06 0.94
C THR A 195 1.63 3.63 2.32
N HIS A 196 0.70 3.36 3.21
CA HIS A 196 0.97 2.72 4.48
C HIS A 196 0.12 1.46 4.61
N ALA A 197 0.62 0.45 5.33
CA ALA A 197 -0.07 -0.81 5.58
C ALA A 197 -0.39 -1.04 7.08
N PRO A 198 -1.15 -0.15 7.74
CA PRO A 198 -1.49 -0.29 9.15
C PRO A 198 -2.44 -1.45 9.40
N VAL A 199 -2.31 -2.09 10.58
CA VAL A 199 -3.35 -3.01 11.05
C VAL A 199 -4.61 -2.23 11.42
N ALA A 200 -5.79 -2.78 11.10
CA ALA A 200 -7.08 -2.14 11.37
C ALA A 200 -7.28 -1.72 12.85
N PRO A 201 -6.86 -2.52 13.85
CA PRO A 201 -6.90 -2.14 15.26
C PRO A 201 -6.29 -0.78 15.59
N TRP A 202 -5.26 -0.35 14.87
CA TRP A 202 -4.59 0.94 15.14
C TRP A 202 -5.42 2.17 14.77
N PHE A 203 -6.54 1.98 14.07
CA PHE A 203 -7.52 3.05 13.84
C PHE A 203 -8.56 3.19 14.96
N SER A 204 -8.54 2.34 16.00
CA SER A 204 -9.46 2.50 17.12
C SER A 204 -9.23 3.84 17.83
N PRO A 205 -10.27 4.68 18.00
CA PRO A 205 -10.11 6.01 18.58
C PRO A 205 -9.91 6.00 20.09
N THR A 206 -10.10 4.87 20.77
CA THR A 206 -10.18 4.81 22.23
C THR A 206 -9.12 3.95 22.91
N ILE A 207 -8.34 3.17 22.13
CA ILE A 207 -7.39 2.20 22.70
C ILE A 207 -5.97 2.79 22.81
N TRP A 208 -5.55 3.58 21.84
CA TRP A 208 -4.16 3.98 21.71
C TRP A 208 -3.89 5.30 22.42
N GLY A 209 -3.07 5.28 23.47
CA GLY A 209 -2.73 6.47 24.26
C GLY A 209 -2.02 7.56 23.45
N GLY A 210 -1.25 7.18 22.43
CA GLY A 210 -0.62 8.10 21.48
C GLY A 210 -1.56 8.66 20.40
N GLY A 211 -2.77 8.15 20.28
CA GLY A 211 -3.79 8.54 19.31
C GLY A 211 -3.87 7.63 18.07
N GLY A 212 -2.98 6.64 17.94
CA GLY A 212 -3.00 5.63 16.91
C GLY A 212 -2.86 6.18 15.49
N TYR A 213 -3.32 5.40 14.52
CA TYR A 213 -3.26 5.83 13.11
C TYR A 213 -4.22 6.97 12.77
N LEU A 214 -5.22 7.25 13.61
CA LEU A 214 -6.04 8.47 13.45
C LEU A 214 -5.22 9.73 13.66
N LYS A 215 -4.27 9.73 14.61
CA LYS A 215 -3.32 10.83 14.79
C LYS A 215 -2.35 10.96 13.63
N VAL A 216 -1.82 9.84 13.12
CA VAL A 216 -0.98 9.83 11.92
C VAL A 216 -1.75 10.39 10.73
N HIS A 217 -2.98 9.93 10.52
CA HIS A 217 -3.85 10.43 9.45
C HIS A 217 -4.14 11.93 9.57
N ALA A 218 -4.46 12.41 10.76
CA ALA A 218 -4.72 13.83 10.99
C ALA A 218 -3.51 14.72 10.66
N ALA A 219 -2.29 14.22 10.89
CA ALA A 219 -1.06 14.97 10.64
C ALA A 219 -0.56 14.90 9.19
N VAL A 220 -0.55 13.70 8.59
CA VAL A 220 0.10 13.43 7.30
C VAL A 220 -0.77 12.63 6.32
N GLY A 221 -2.04 12.41 6.61
CA GLY A 221 -2.93 11.63 5.76
C GLY A 221 -3.14 12.22 4.35
N ASN A 222 -2.95 13.53 4.18
CA ASN A 222 -2.92 14.20 2.88
C ASN A 222 -1.67 13.85 2.05
N LEU A 223 -0.59 13.42 2.68
CA LEU A 223 0.66 12.99 2.05
C LEU A 223 0.63 11.51 1.66
N ILE A 224 -0.27 10.72 2.20
CA ILE A 224 -0.42 9.28 1.95
C ILE A 224 -1.47 9.09 0.86
N ASP A 225 -1.16 8.33 -0.20
CA ASP A 225 -2.09 8.12 -1.30
C ASP A 225 -3.26 7.23 -0.89
N TRP A 226 -2.98 6.08 -0.24
CA TRP A 226 -3.99 5.22 0.39
C TRP A 226 -3.37 4.36 1.49
N TYR A 227 -4.22 3.68 2.26
CA TYR A 227 -3.86 2.72 3.29
C TYR A 227 -4.20 1.30 2.81
N ASN A 228 -3.22 0.41 2.77
CA ASN A 228 -3.39 -1.03 2.64
C ASN A 228 -3.75 -1.59 4.02
N VAL A 229 -5.00 -1.42 4.45
CA VAL A 229 -5.40 -1.73 5.81
C VAL A 229 -5.35 -3.24 6.04
N GLN A 230 -4.43 -3.68 6.89
CA GLN A 230 -4.32 -5.07 7.28
C GLN A 230 -5.48 -5.42 8.23
N VAL A 231 -6.50 -6.10 7.69
CA VAL A 231 -7.59 -6.68 8.48
C VAL A 231 -7.24 -8.11 8.87
N ILE A 232 -6.02 -8.24 9.38
CA ILE A 232 -5.37 -9.43 9.92
C ILE A 232 -4.65 -9.01 11.19
N SER A 233 -4.47 -9.89 12.15
CA SER A 233 -3.59 -9.65 13.30
C SER A 233 -2.59 -10.80 13.39
N SER A 234 -1.39 -10.61 12.84
CA SER A 234 -0.36 -11.63 12.83
C SER A 234 0.44 -11.72 14.13
N GLU A 235 0.61 -10.63 14.88
CA GLU A 235 1.62 -10.55 15.94
C GLU A 235 1.15 -10.02 17.32
N LEU A 236 -0.14 -9.84 17.55
CA LEU A 236 -0.65 -9.49 18.90
C LEU A 236 -0.44 -10.60 19.94
N ARG A 237 0.35 -11.65 19.61
CA ARG A 237 0.64 -12.81 20.47
C ARG A 237 1.63 -12.55 21.60
N LYS A 238 2.34 -11.43 21.63
CA LYS A 238 3.44 -11.20 22.59
C LYS A 238 3.12 -10.30 23.78
N ARG A 239 1.85 -9.96 24.01
CA ARG A 239 1.47 -9.24 25.24
C ARG A 239 1.34 -10.21 26.41
N PRO A 240 1.90 -9.88 27.60
CA PRO A 240 1.71 -10.67 28.82
C PRO A 240 0.28 -10.59 29.40
N TYR A 241 -0.62 -9.84 28.79
CA TYR A 241 -2.03 -9.79 29.14
C TYR A 241 -2.83 -10.66 28.15
N HIS A 242 -3.36 -11.77 28.66
CA HIS A 242 -4.26 -12.72 28.05
C HIS A 242 -5.11 -12.16 26.91
N PHE A 243 -4.64 -12.25 25.66
CA PHE A 243 -5.51 -12.24 24.51
C PHE A 243 -5.83 -13.69 24.17
N SER A 244 -6.99 -14.14 24.68
CA SER A 244 -7.61 -15.41 24.36
C SER A 244 -7.86 -15.55 22.86
N ALA A 245 -8.13 -16.77 22.41
CA ALA A 245 -8.41 -17.18 21.02
C ALA A 245 -9.54 -16.39 20.30
N GLU A 246 -10.08 -15.33 20.89
CA GLU A 246 -11.13 -14.46 20.32
C GLU A 246 -10.64 -13.65 19.09
N GLY A 247 -9.33 -13.43 18.92
CA GLY A 247 -8.79 -12.77 17.73
C GLY A 247 -8.86 -13.59 16.45
N ALA A 248 -9.08 -14.90 16.53
CA ALA A 248 -9.08 -15.78 15.36
C ALA A 248 -10.28 -15.58 14.41
N THR A 249 -11.33 -14.91 14.84
CA THR A 249 -12.57 -14.69 14.08
C THR A 249 -12.78 -13.24 13.66
N GLU A 250 -11.85 -12.35 13.97
CA GLU A 250 -11.97 -10.94 13.61
C GLU A 250 -11.94 -10.75 12.08
N TYR A 251 -12.82 -9.89 11.61
CA TYR A 251 -12.95 -9.50 10.19
C TYR A 251 -13.17 -10.66 9.20
N THR A 252 -13.74 -11.79 9.65
CA THR A 252 -13.98 -12.99 8.83
C THR A 252 -15.37 -13.05 8.20
N THR A 253 -16.25 -12.10 8.53
CA THR A 253 -17.58 -11.92 7.93
C THR A 253 -17.69 -10.52 7.32
N CYS A 254 -18.64 -10.32 6.40
CA CYS A 254 -18.88 -8.99 5.84
C CYS A 254 -19.30 -7.98 6.92
N ALA A 255 -20.06 -8.41 7.91
CA ALA A 255 -20.51 -7.53 8.98
C ALA A 255 -19.30 -6.99 9.79
N ASN A 256 -18.41 -7.88 10.26
CA ASN A 256 -17.29 -7.43 11.09
C ASN A 256 -16.13 -6.82 10.26
N LEU A 257 -16.07 -7.08 8.97
CA LEU A 257 -15.16 -6.42 8.06
C LEU A 257 -15.61 -4.98 7.74
N LEU A 258 -16.90 -4.77 7.53
CA LEU A 258 -17.42 -3.52 6.93
C LEU A 258 -18.05 -2.57 7.94
N THR A 259 -18.88 -3.07 8.87
CA THR A 259 -19.80 -2.22 9.63
C THR A 259 -19.70 -2.33 11.15
N THR A 260 -19.29 -3.47 11.70
CA THR A 260 -19.40 -3.73 13.14
C THR A 260 -18.18 -4.51 13.64
N SER A 261 -17.17 -3.83 14.12
CA SER A 261 -16.02 -4.45 14.77
C SER A 261 -16.36 -5.01 16.15
N SER A 262 -15.46 -5.84 16.68
CA SER A 262 -15.61 -6.40 18.02
C SER A 262 -15.41 -5.36 19.13
N ASN A 263 -15.76 -5.76 20.36
CA ASN A 263 -15.48 -4.96 21.56
C ASN A 263 -13.97 -4.89 21.87
N THR A 264 -13.19 -5.86 21.42
CA THR A 264 -11.73 -5.88 21.56
C THR A 264 -11.09 -4.78 20.72
N TRP A 265 -11.58 -4.56 19.50
CA TRP A 265 -11.10 -3.56 18.56
C TRP A 265 -12.23 -2.64 18.12
N PRO A 266 -12.75 -1.79 19.01
CA PRO A 266 -13.92 -0.97 18.72
C PRO A 266 -13.63 0.04 17.61
N GLN A 267 -14.62 0.24 16.73
CA GLN A 267 -14.62 1.21 15.64
C GLN A 267 -13.52 0.99 14.60
N THR A 268 -13.21 -0.27 14.29
CA THR A 268 -12.14 -0.65 13.34
C THR A 268 -12.65 -1.38 12.09
N ALA A 269 -13.95 -1.57 11.92
CA ALA A 269 -14.54 -1.99 10.65
C ALA A 269 -14.43 -0.85 9.62
N LEU A 270 -14.41 -1.17 8.34
CA LEU A 270 -14.17 -0.25 7.22
C LEU A 270 -14.94 1.09 7.36
N PHE A 271 -16.26 1.01 7.49
CA PHE A 271 -17.11 2.22 7.58
C PHE A 271 -17.00 2.92 8.94
N GLN A 272 -16.58 2.22 9.99
CA GLN A 272 -16.31 2.82 11.29
C GLN A 272 -15.00 3.63 11.25
N ILE A 273 -13.94 3.10 10.61
CA ILE A 273 -12.70 3.86 10.37
C ILE A 273 -13.01 5.12 9.54
N ALA A 274 -13.84 4.98 8.51
CA ALA A 274 -14.24 6.14 7.70
C ALA A 274 -15.02 7.18 8.51
N SER A 275 -15.92 6.74 9.40
CA SER A 275 -16.67 7.61 10.30
C SER A 275 -15.76 8.33 11.32
N SER A 276 -14.57 7.80 11.57
CA SER A 276 -13.55 8.43 12.42
C SER A 276 -12.68 9.45 11.66
N GLY A 277 -13.01 9.76 10.39
CA GLY A 277 -12.41 10.85 9.62
C GLY A 277 -11.44 10.43 8.51
N VAL A 278 -11.19 9.15 8.30
CA VAL A 278 -10.35 8.66 7.20
C VAL A 278 -11.22 8.50 5.94
N PRO A 279 -10.91 9.16 4.81
CA PRO A 279 -11.71 9.04 3.59
C PRO A 279 -11.83 7.58 3.11
N LEU A 280 -13.05 7.14 2.78
CA LEU A 280 -13.31 5.79 2.23
C LEU A 280 -12.44 5.46 1.02
N SER A 281 -12.16 6.44 0.17
CA SER A 281 -11.32 6.31 -1.02
C SER A 281 -9.87 5.96 -0.71
N LYS A 282 -9.43 6.10 0.55
CA LYS A 282 -8.08 5.73 1.00
C LYS A 282 -8.01 4.38 1.70
N LEU A 283 -9.12 3.72 1.99
CA LEU A 283 -9.17 2.49 2.77
C LEU A 283 -9.24 1.26 1.85
N VAL A 284 -8.08 0.72 1.48
CA VAL A 284 -7.94 -0.54 0.73
C VAL A 284 -8.04 -1.71 1.71
N ILE A 285 -8.89 -2.70 1.41
CA ILE A 285 -9.13 -3.85 2.28
C ILE A 285 -8.03 -4.90 2.09
N GLY A 286 -7.20 -5.12 3.11
CA GLY A 286 -6.11 -6.10 3.09
C GLY A 286 -6.53 -7.46 3.64
N LYS A 287 -6.18 -8.55 2.93
CA LYS A 287 -6.51 -9.93 3.32
C LYS A 287 -5.35 -10.89 3.08
N PRO A 288 -5.21 -11.95 3.91
CA PRO A 288 -4.29 -13.03 3.60
C PRO A 288 -4.83 -13.87 2.42
N ALA A 289 -3.92 -14.31 1.56
CA ALA A 289 -4.24 -15.16 0.41
C ALA A 289 -4.72 -16.55 0.81
N THR A 290 -4.14 -17.08 1.89
CA THR A 290 -4.40 -18.43 2.40
C THR A 290 -4.52 -18.43 3.92
N THR A 291 -5.01 -19.50 4.50
CA THR A 291 -5.08 -19.67 5.96
C THR A 291 -3.70 -19.76 6.62
N GLY A 292 -2.64 -20.06 5.86
CA GLY A 292 -1.26 -20.10 6.36
C GLY A 292 -0.53 -18.77 6.28
N ALA A 293 -1.07 -17.79 5.52
CA ALA A 293 -0.43 -16.50 5.32
C ALA A 293 -0.63 -15.52 6.50
N ALA A 294 -1.58 -15.80 7.39
CA ALA A 294 -1.79 -15.04 8.62
C ALA A 294 -2.50 -15.90 9.67
N SER A 295 -2.38 -15.50 10.94
CA SER A 295 -3.00 -16.23 12.06
C SER A 295 -4.52 -16.05 12.14
N ASN A 296 -5.07 -15.02 11.51
CA ASN A 296 -6.51 -14.74 11.46
C ASN A 296 -6.90 -13.91 10.23
N GLY A 297 -8.20 -13.55 10.14
CA GLY A 297 -8.70 -12.64 9.10
C GLY A 297 -8.88 -13.29 7.73
N PHE A 298 -8.56 -14.57 7.54
CA PHE A 298 -8.75 -15.25 6.24
C PHE A 298 -10.23 -15.26 5.84
N MET A 299 -10.46 -14.97 4.56
CA MET A 299 -11.77 -15.11 3.92
C MET A 299 -11.60 -15.82 2.57
N SER A 300 -12.55 -16.69 2.21
CA SER A 300 -12.56 -17.23 0.85
C SER A 300 -12.72 -16.11 -0.17
N THR A 301 -12.20 -16.28 -1.39
CA THR A 301 -12.35 -15.30 -2.46
C THR A 301 -13.81 -14.97 -2.77
N SER A 302 -14.71 -15.96 -2.68
CA SER A 302 -16.15 -15.77 -2.90
C SER A 302 -16.81 -14.94 -1.79
N THR A 303 -16.45 -15.18 -0.53
CA THR A 303 -16.93 -14.39 0.60
C THR A 303 -16.40 -12.95 0.50
N LEU A 304 -15.11 -12.78 0.21
CA LEU A 304 -14.50 -11.47 0.03
C LEU A 304 -15.17 -10.71 -1.13
N ALA A 305 -15.38 -11.34 -2.29
CA ALA A 305 -16.09 -10.75 -3.43
C ALA A 305 -17.48 -10.21 -3.05
N SER A 306 -18.21 -10.98 -2.25
CA SER A 306 -19.54 -10.58 -1.75
C SER A 306 -19.44 -9.36 -0.82
N CYS A 307 -18.43 -9.32 0.06
CA CYS A 307 -18.19 -8.18 0.95
C CYS A 307 -17.78 -6.93 0.17
N LEU A 308 -16.91 -7.05 -0.84
CA LEU A 308 -16.53 -5.93 -1.70
C LEU A 308 -17.74 -5.37 -2.48
N ALA A 309 -18.64 -6.23 -2.96
CA ALA A 309 -19.87 -5.79 -3.61
C ALA A 309 -20.78 -5.02 -2.65
N GLN A 310 -20.92 -5.48 -1.39
CA GLN A 310 -21.65 -4.75 -0.35
C GLN A 310 -20.99 -3.39 -0.03
N ALA A 311 -19.67 -3.34 0.08
CA ALA A 311 -18.95 -2.09 0.32
C ALA A 311 -19.15 -1.12 -0.86
N LYS A 312 -19.04 -1.60 -2.10
CA LYS A 312 -19.25 -0.79 -3.31
C LYS A 312 -20.65 -0.20 -3.36
N SER A 313 -21.70 -0.97 -3.01
CA SER A 313 -23.07 -0.47 -2.98
C SER A 313 -23.28 0.69 -1.98
N GLN A 314 -22.36 0.84 -1.01
CA GLN A 314 -22.35 1.91 -0.02
C GLN A 314 -21.34 3.02 -0.35
N GLY A 315 -20.85 3.10 -1.60
CA GLY A 315 -19.98 4.17 -2.08
C GLY A 315 -18.49 3.92 -1.94
N TRP A 316 -18.06 2.76 -1.41
CA TRP A 316 -16.65 2.42 -1.35
C TRP A 316 -16.11 1.94 -2.70
N ASN A 317 -14.89 2.38 -3.07
CA ASN A 317 -14.24 2.00 -4.33
C ASN A 317 -12.70 1.91 -4.20
N ALA A 318 -12.14 1.82 -2.99
CA ALA A 318 -10.70 1.93 -2.81
C ALA A 318 -9.92 0.71 -3.32
N GLY A 319 -10.49 -0.50 -3.29
CA GLY A 319 -9.83 -1.71 -3.78
C GLY A 319 -9.40 -2.67 -2.68
N ALA A 320 -8.66 -3.72 -3.05
CA ALA A 320 -8.19 -4.72 -2.10
C ALA A 320 -6.68 -4.98 -2.23
N MET A 321 -6.08 -5.34 -1.10
CA MET A 321 -4.71 -5.77 -0.98
C MET A 321 -4.66 -7.25 -0.55
N VAL A 322 -3.63 -7.96 -0.96
CA VAL A 322 -3.43 -9.35 -0.55
C VAL A 322 -2.00 -9.63 -0.11
N TRP A 323 -1.87 -10.30 1.00
CA TRP A 323 -0.68 -10.96 1.51
C TRP A 323 -0.81 -12.46 1.26
N GLU A 324 -0.14 -13.16 0.35
CA GLU A 324 0.79 -12.62 -0.64
C GLU A 324 0.91 -13.53 -1.87
N TYR A 325 1.74 -13.17 -2.86
CA TYR A 325 2.21 -14.05 -3.92
C TYR A 325 3.28 -15.03 -3.36
N PRO A 326 3.27 -16.34 -3.74
CA PRO A 326 2.46 -16.97 -4.78
C PRO A 326 1.09 -17.52 -4.32
N GLY A 327 0.69 -17.34 -3.07
CA GLY A 327 -0.62 -17.77 -2.56
C GLY A 327 -1.79 -17.09 -3.27
N ALA A 328 -1.62 -15.81 -3.64
CA ALA A 328 -2.52 -15.08 -4.53
C ALA A 328 -1.91 -14.96 -5.93
N THR A 329 -2.75 -15.07 -6.96
CA THR A 329 -2.38 -15.00 -8.38
C THR A 329 -3.46 -14.24 -9.17
N ALA A 330 -3.29 -14.16 -10.50
CA ALA A 330 -4.32 -13.63 -11.40
C ALA A 330 -5.71 -14.28 -11.18
N ALA A 331 -5.76 -15.58 -10.92
CA ALA A 331 -7.02 -16.28 -10.63
C ALA A 331 -7.66 -15.83 -9.30
N TRP A 332 -6.83 -15.57 -8.27
CA TRP A 332 -7.30 -15.07 -6.98
C TRP A 332 -7.97 -13.70 -7.13
N ILE A 333 -7.31 -12.77 -7.78
CA ILE A 333 -7.84 -11.40 -7.93
C ILE A 333 -9.05 -11.35 -8.86
N GLN A 334 -9.10 -12.18 -9.91
CA GLN A 334 -10.28 -12.31 -10.75
C GLN A 334 -11.51 -12.75 -9.94
N ALA A 335 -11.34 -13.76 -9.08
CA ALA A 335 -12.41 -14.24 -8.21
C ALA A 335 -12.89 -13.18 -7.21
N VAL A 336 -11.94 -12.44 -6.60
CA VAL A 336 -12.26 -11.37 -5.64
C VAL A 336 -12.98 -10.21 -6.30
N ARG A 337 -12.63 -9.86 -7.53
CA ARG A 337 -13.21 -8.74 -8.26
C ARG A 337 -14.55 -9.07 -8.93
N ALA A 338 -14.87 -10.35 -9.12
CA ALA A 338 -15.95 -10.83 -9.99
C ALA A 338 -17.32 -10.16 -9.74
N SER A 339 -17.68 -9.94 -8.46
CA SER A 339 -19.00 -9.43 -8.08
C SER A 339 -19.11 -7.90 -8.04
N SER A 340 -17.97 -7.18 -8.12
CA SER A 340 -17.97 -5.72 -7.92
C SER A 340 -17.18 -4.95 -8.98
N PHE A 341 -16.01 -5.43 -9.35
CA PHE A 341 -15.07 -4.74 -10.22
C PHE A 341 -14.43 -5.73 -11.22
N PRO A 342 -15.18 -6.38 -12.11
CA PRO A 342 -14.65 -7.42 -12.98
C PRO A 342 -13.43 -6.94 -13.78
N VAL A 343 -12.50 -7.87 -14.04
CA VAL A 343 -11.25 -7.62 -14.80
C VAL A 343 -11.57 -7.50 -16.27
#